data_3101278c5c19d7434de935476e168cda
#
_entry.id   3101278c5c19d7434de935476e168cda
#
_cell.length_a   1.000
_cell.length_b   1.000
_cell.length_c   1.000
_cell.angle_alpha   90.00
_cell.angle_beta   90.00
_cell.angle_gamma   90.00
#
_symmetry.space_group_name_H-M   'P 1'
#
loop_
_entity.id
_entity.type
_entity.pdbx_description
1 polymer ?
#
loop_
_entity_poly.entity_id
_entity_poly.type
_entity_poly.pdbx_seq_one_letter_code
_entity_poly.pdbx_strand_id
1 'polypeptide(L)'
;MIDYKQNLFTQVMQFNDQHSRCEISKRAADLAEESYQLALKSFGSGNMDMTRLDQLKQKRDSALSSYLSNVASFWSYYFGIRKATLFDYISGTDISVEFDKLVK
;
A
#
# COMPACT_ATOMS: atom_id res chain seq x y z
N MET A 1 11.50 17.26 -21.67
CA MET A 1 12.56 16.78 -20.76
C MET A 1 12.35 17.19 -19.33
N ILE A 2 12.14 18.49 -19.12
CA ILE A 2 11.83 18.98 -17.79
C ILE A 2 10.56 18.34 -17.29
N ASP A 3 9.55 18.24 -18.13
CA ASP A 3 8.27 17.66 -17.78
C ASP A 3 8.40 16.19 -17.37
N TYR A 4 9.27 15.46 -18.03
CA TYR A 4 9.49 14.06 -17.71
C TYR A 4 10.11 13.89 -16.32
N LYS A 5 11.13 14.70 -16.03
CA LYS A 5 11.78 14.65 -14.72
C LYS A 5 10.83 15.04 -13.60
N GLN A 6 9.99 16.05 -13.85
CA GLN A 6 8.99 16.46 -12.89
C GLN A 6 7.96 15.38 -12.66
N ASN A 7 7.56 14.69 -13.72
CA ASN A 7 6.62 13.60 -13.63
C ASN A 7 7.18 12.45 -12.81
N LEU A 8 8.43 12.09 -13.06
CA LEU A 8 9.10 11.05 -12.29
C LEU A 8 9.22 11.44 -10.82
N PHE A 9 9.60 12.68 -10.56
CA PHE A 9 9.71 13.18 -9.19
C PHE A 9 8.37 13.09 -8.47
N THR A 10 7.31 13.49 -9.15
CA THR A 10 5.96 13.41 -8.60
C THR A 10 5.58 11.96 -8.31
N GLN A 11 5.90 11.05 -9.21
CA GLN A 11 5.61 9.63 -9.01
C GLN A 11 6.36 9.07 -7.80
N VAL A 12 7.61 9.46 -7.62
CA VAL A 12 8.40 9.01 -6.47
C VAL A 12 7.79 9.56 -5.17
N MET A 13 7.36 10.82 -5.18
CA MET A 13 6.71 11.40 -4.01
C MET A 13 5.40 10.69 -3.68
N GLN A 14 4.62 10.37 -4.69
CA GLN A 14 3.38 9.62 -4.51
C GLN A 14 3.66 8.23 -3.97
N PHE A 15 4.72 7.58 -4.44
CA PHE A 15 5.11 6.28 -3.96
C PHE A 15 5.47 6.33 -2.48
N ASN A 16 6.28 7.31 -2.08
CA ASN A 16 6.68 7.47 -0.70
C ASN A 16 5.48 7.77 0.21
N ASP A 17 4.57 8.62 -0.27
CA ASP A 17 3.36 8.93 0.47
C ASP A 17 2.50 7.69 0.64
N GLN A 18 2.36 6.90 -0.42
CA GLN A 18 1.57 5.68 -0.37
C GLN A 18 2.19 4.66 0.56
N HIS A 19 3.52 4.59 0.59
CA HIS A 19 4.22 3.71 1.53
C HIS A 19 3.87 4.07 2.97
N SER A 20 3.87 5.36 3.29
CA SER A 20 3.48 5.83 4.62
C SER A 20 2.04 5.48 4.94
N ARG A 21 1.16 5.63 3.97
CA ARG A 21 -0.26 5.28 4.14
C ARG A 21 -0.44 3.80 4.40
N CYS A 22 0.34 2.96 3.72
CA CYS A 22 0.31 1.53 3.96
C CYS A 22 0.73 1.19 5.38
N GLU A 23 1.78 1.83 5.88
CA GLU A 23 2.24 1.59 7.25
C GLU A 23 1.19 2.01 8.27
N ILE A 24 0.58 3.18 8.08
CA ILE A 24 -0.47 3.66 8.97
C ILE A 24 -1.67 2.73 8.92
N SER A 25 -2.07 2.31 7.73
CA SER A 25 -3.21 1.39 7.56
C SER A 25 -2.93 0.05 8.18
N LYS A 26 -1.70 -0.43 8.09
CA LYS A 26 -1.32 -1.70 8.70
C LYS A 26 -1.46 -1.63 10.20
N ARG A 27 -0.96 -0.54 10.82
CA ARG A 27 -1.10 -0.35 12.25
C ARG A 27 -2.56 -0.26 12.67
N ALA A 28 -3.36 0.44 11.89
CA ALA A 28 -4.79 0.56 12.17
C ALA A 28 -5.47 -0.79 12.09
N ALA A 29 -5.13 -1.61 11.09
CA ALA A 29 -5.69 -2.94 10.94
C ALA A 29 -5.26 -3.85 12.09
N ASP A 30 -3.99 -3.78 12.50
CA ASP A 30 -3.49 -4.57 13.61
C ASP A 30 -4.18 -4.20 14.92
N LEU A 31 -4.36 -2.91 15.17
CA LEU A 31 -5.05 -2.44 16.36
C LEU A 31 -6.52 -2.85 16.36
N ALA A 32 -7.18 -2.77 15.21
CA ALA A 32 -8.56 -3.16 15.10
C ALA A 32 -8.72 -4.66 15.33
N GLU A 33 -7.79 -5.47 14.80
CA GLU A 33 -7.80 -6.91 15.03
C GLU A 33 -7.60 -7.24 16.50
N GLU A 34 -6.63 -6.57 17.11
CA GLU A 34 -6.36 -6.77 18.54
C GLU A 34 -7.57 -6.41 19.38
N SER A 35 -8.20 -5.28 19.09
CA SER A 35 -9.42 -4.85 19.77
C SER A 35 -10.53 -5.87 19.62
N TYR A 36 -10.69 -6.42 18.42
CA TYR A 36 -11.70 -7.43 18.18
C TYR A 36 -11.43 -8.71 18.94
N GLN A 37 -10.17 -9.14 18.99
CA GLN A 37 -9.80 -10.34 19.76
C GLN A 37 -10.08 -10.18 21.24
N LEU A 38 -9.76 -8.99 21.78
CA LEU A 38 -10.07 -8.69 23.18
C LEU A 38 -11.57 -8.68 23.42
N ALA A 39 -12.32 -8.14 22.46
CA ALA A 39 -13.78 -8.11 22.54
C ALA A 39 -14.37 -9.53 22.53
N LEU A 40 -13.80 -10.42 21.72
CA LEU A 40 -14.24 -11.81 21.68
C LEU A 40 -14.08 -12.48 23.04
N LYS A 41 -12.96 -12.22 23.69
CA LYS A 41 -12.71 -12.76 25.02
C LYS A 41 -13.70 -12.20 26.03
N SER A 42 -13.98 -10.90 25.97
CA SER A 42 -14.96 -10.28 26.86
C SER A 42 -16.37 -10.81 26.60
N PHE A 43 -16.71 -11.02 25.34
CA PHE A 43 -18.01 -11.59 25.00
C PHE A 43 -18.15 -13.01 25.56
N GLY A 44 -17.08 -13.79 25.45
CA GLY A 44 -17.07 -15.16 25.97
C GLY A 44 -17.26 -15.22 27.48
N SER A 45 -16.82 -14.20 28.21
CA SER A 45 -17.03 -14.12 29.65
C SER A 45 -18.33 -13.38 30.03
N GLY A 46 -19.13 -12.99 29.06
CA GLY A 46 -20.42 -12.35 29.31
C GLY A 46 -20.36 -10.87 29.59
N ASN A 47 -19.20 -10.24 29.41
CA ASN A 47 -18.99 -8.83 29.75
C ASN A 47 -19.26 -7.88 28.59
N MET A 48 -19.67 -8.40 27.44
CA MET A 48 -19.86 -7.58 26.25
C MET A 48 -21.12 -8.05 25.51
N ASP A 49 -21.88 -7.09 24.98
CA ASP A 49 -23.07 -7.44 24.24
C ASP A 49 -22.75 -7.67 22.75
N MET A 50 -23.65 -8.36 22.05
CA MET A 50 -23.46 -8.78 20.68
C MET A 50 -23.38 -7.60 19.71
N THR A 51 -24.14 -6.54 19.97
CA THR A 51 -24.13 -5.36 19.13
C THR A 51 -22.76 -4.70 19.12
N ARG A 52 -22.15 -4.62 20.30
CA ARG A 52 -20.83 -4.04 20.43
C ARG A 52 -19.78 -4.89 19.71
N LEU A 53 -19.90 -6.20 19.84
CA LEU A 53 -18.98 -7.12 19.18
C LEU A 53 -19.09 -6.98 17.66
N ASP A 54 -20.30 -6.87 17.13
CA ASP A 54 -20.51 -6.66 15.71
C ASP A 54 -19.91 -5.36 15.22
N GLN A 55 -20.04 -4.29 16.00
CA GLN A 55 -19.45 -3.00 15.65
C GLN A 55 -17.93 -3.10 15.55
N LEU A 56 -17.31 -3.80 16.49
CA LEU A 56 -15.87 -3.98 16.49
C LEU A 56 -15.40 -4.87 15.34
N LYS A 57 -16.22 -5.87 14.98
CA LYS A 57 -15.94 -6.71 13.83
C LYS A 57 -15.98 -5.88 12.54
N GLN A 58 -16.97 -5.02 12.41
CA GLN A 58 -17.08 -4.15 11.23
C GLN A 58 -15.93 -3.18 11.16
N LYS A 59 -15.48 -2.66 12.29
CA LYS A 59 -14.30 -1.80 12.33
C LYS A 59 -13.06 -2.52 11.88
N ARG A 60 -12.89 -3.76 12.34
CA ARG A 60 -11.77 -4.58 11.92
C ARG A 60 -11.80 -4.82 10.41
N ASP A 61 -12.98 -5.20 9.90
CA ASP A 61 -13.12 -5.51 8.48
C ASP A 61 -12.87 -4.27 7.62
N SER A 62 -13.35 -3.10 8.06
CA SER A 62 -13.10 -1.84 7.36
C SER A 62 -11.62 -1.47 7.36
N ALA A 63 -10.96 -1.63 8.50
CA ALA A 63 -9.54 -1.31 8.60
C ALA A 63 -8.71 -2.24 7.72
N LEU A 64 -9.05 -3.52 7.69
CA LEU A 64 -8.37 -4.49 6.83
C LEU A 64 -8.59 -4.16 5.36
N SER A 65 -9.82 -3.82 5.00
CA SER A 65 -10.16 -3.44 3.62
C SER A 65 -9.37 -2.21 3.18
N SER A 66 -9.26 -1.20 4.05
CA SER A 66 -8.47 -0.01 3.78
C SER A 66 -6.99 -0.34 3.59
N TYR A 67 -6.47 -1.22 4.43
CA TYR A 67 -5.09 -1.65 4.30
C TYR A 67 -4.84 -2.34 2.96
N LEU A 68 -5.71 -3.27 2.58
CA LEU A 68 -5.58 -3.98 1.32
C LEU A 68 -5.68 -3.04 0.12
N SER A 69 -6.58 -2.05 0.20
CA SER A 69 -6.70 -1.02 -0.82
C SER A 69 -5.41 -0.21 -0.95
N ASN A 70 -4.82 0.16 0.18
CA ASN A 70 -3.57 0.92 0.18
C ASN A 70 -2.41 0.10 -0.35
N VAL A 71 -2.38 -1.20 -0.05
CA VAL A 71 -1.36 -2.09 -0.58
C VAL A 71 -1.49 -2.19 -2.10
N ALA A 72 -2.72 -2.32 -2.61
CA ALA A 72 -2.95 -2.37 -4.05
C ALA A 72 -2.48 -1.08 -4.72
N SER A 73 -2.78 0.07 -4.12
CA SER A 73 -2.32 1.36 -4.63
C SER A 73 -0.81 1.47 -4.58
N PHE A 74 -0.20 0.99 -3.50
CA PHE A 74 1.25 0.98 -3.36
C PHE A 74 1.91 0.22 -4.51
N TRP A 75 1.42 -0.96 -4.81
CA TRP A 75 1.97 -1.76 -5.90
C TRP A 75 1.73 -1.10 -7.25
N SER A 76 0.59 -0.45 -7.42
CA SER A 76 0.30 0.28 -8.64
C SER A 76 1.31 1.40 -8.87
N TYR A 77 1.61 2.17 -7.83
CA TYR A 77 2.63 3.23 -7.91
C TYR A 77 4.02 2.66 -8.13
N TYR A 78 4.33 1.56 -7.47
CA TYR A 78 5.61 0.90 -7.62
C TYR A 78 5.84 0.47 -9.07
N PHE A 79 4.86 -0.21 -9.66
CA PHE A 79 4.97 -0.63 -11.05
C PHE A 79 5.00 0.55 -12.00
N GLY A 80 4.27 1.61 -11.68
CA GLY A 80 4.30 2.83 -12.47
C GLY A 80 5.68 3.46 -12.51
N ILE A 81 6.33 3.56 -11.36
CA ILE A 81 7.68 4.11 -11.27
C ILE A 81 8.67 3.22 -11.99
N ARG A 82 8.56 1.93 -11.81
CA ARG A 82 9.46 0.98 -12.45
C ARG A 82 9.33 1.06 -13.97
N LYS A 83 8.13 1.16 -14.46
CA LYS A 83 7.88 1.29 -15.89
C LYS A 83 8.46 2.60 -16.43
N ALA A 84 8.23 3.69 -15.70
CA ALA A 84 8.75 5.00 -16.12
C ALA A 84 10.27 5.02 -16.09
N THR A 85 10.88 4.43 -15.08
CA THR A 85 12.33 4.36 -14.96
C THR A 85 12.94 3.54 -16.07
N LEU A 86 12.33 2.41 -16.41
CA LEU A 86 12.80 1.57 -17.50
C LEU A 86 12.68 2.31 -18.83
N PHE A 87 11.58 3.01 -19.03
CA PHE A 87 11.37 3.78 -20.25
C PHE A 87 12.42 4.89 -20.37
N ASP A 88 12.72 5.57 -19.25
CA ASP A 88 13.74 6.61 -19.23
C ASP A 88 15.13 6.05 -19.58
N TYR A 89 15.44 4.92 -18.99
CA TYR A 89 16.72 4.25 -19.24
C TYR A 89 16.85 3.91 -20.72
N ILE A 90 15.82 3.34 -21.30
CA ILE A 90 15.80 2.96 -22.70
C ILE A 90 15.91 4.20 -23.60
N SER A 91 15.17 5.26 -23.27
CA SER A 91 15.17 6.49 -24.06
C SER A 91 16.42 7.32 -23.88
N GLY A 92 17.01 7.29 -22.69
CA GLY A 92 18.11 8.16 -22.31
C GLY A 92 19.48 7.65 -22.70
N THR A 93 19.61 6.38 -23.02
CA THR A 93 20.89 5.77 -23.39
C THR A 93 20.84 5.24 -24.80
N ASP A 94 21.97 4.76 -25.29
CA ASP A 94 22.01 4.10 -26.58
C ASP A 94 21.31 2.77 -26.46
N ILE A 95 20.07 2.78 -26.83
CA ILE A 95 19.09 1.74 -26.53
C ILE A 95 19.56 0.35 -26.92
N SER A 96 20.07 0.22 -28.15
CA SER A 96 20.38 -1.10 -28.68
C SER A 96 21.48 -1.78 -27.89
N VAL A 97 22.53 -1.05 -27.58
CA VAL A 97 23.69 -1.62 -26.90
C VAL A 97 23.38 -1.97 -25.47
N GLU A 98 22.72 -1.05 -24.77
CA GLU A 98 22.40 -1.28 -23.37
C GLU A 98 21.35 -2.36 -23.19
N PHE A 99 20.38 -2.40 -24.10
CA PHE A 99 19.35 -3.43 -24.06
C PHE A 99 19.97 -4.81 -24.28
N ASP A 100 20.89 -4.92 -25.25
CA ASP A 100 21.57 -6.18 -25.51
C ASP A 100 22.37 -6.65 -24.31
N LYS A 101 23.03 -5.73 -23.62
CA LYS A 101 23.77 -6.07 -22.40
C LYS A 101 22.87 -6.60 -21.32
N LEU A 102 21.68 -6.01 -21.17
CA LEU A 102 20.74 -6.44 -20.15
C LEU A 102 20.13 -7.79 -20.45
N VAL A 103 19.88 -8.04 -21.73
CA VAL A 103 19.25 -9.31 -22.15
C VAL A 103 20.25 -10.45 -22.07
N LYS A 104 21.50 -10.17 -22.40
CA LYS A 104 22.55 -11.19 -22.35
C LYS A 104 23.14 -11.29 -20.95
#